data_d2d4018c78b74b6caf41e75906797b68
#
_entry.id   d2d4018c78b74b6caf41e75906797b68
#
_cell.length_a   1.000
_cell.length_b   1.000
_cell.length_c   1.000
_cell.angle_alpha   90.00
_cell.angle_beta   90.00
_cell.angle_gamma   90.00
#
_symmetry.space_group_name_H-M   'P 1'
#
loop_
_entity.id
_entity.type
_entity.pdbx_description
1 polymer ?
#
loop_
_entity_poly.entity_id
_entity_poly.type
_entity_poly.pdbx_seq_one_letter_code
_entity_poly.pdbx_strand_id
1 'polypeptide(L)'
;MELENYYRIFNNILPKTFCDEVVAYATGFSLNKGITFLEQKNPSAKKINTIRRSNIRFFNDPWIINELRPLVEIGNKESNWNFEYSNNEDVQFTEYKKNQYYGFHGDSSPIPFNKGNLTGLIRKLSMSVNLTDSSKYKGGEFVFKVPTGDGGYEEIIPEGFNKKGSVVIFPSFVIHTVKPVTKGKRHSLVMWTCGKPFQ
;
A
#
# COMPACT_ATOMS: atom_id res chain seq x y z
N MET A 1 -10.71 6.55 18.20
CA MET A 1 -9.82 5.40 18.41
C MET A 1 -8.41 5.95 18.48
N GLU A 2 -7.77 5.82 19.64
CA GLU A 2 -6.37 6.19 19.82
C GLU A 2 -5.53 4.93 19.54
N LEU A 3 -4.56 5.02 18.62
CA LEU A 3 -3.71 3.89 18.25
C LEU A 3 -2.39 4.00 19.00
N GLU A 4 -1.98 2.94 19.69
CA GLU A 4 -0.62 2.82 20.25
C GLU A 4 0.44 2.75 19.16
N ASN A 5 0.09 2.11 18.03
CA ASN A 5 0.99 1.90 16.89
C ASN A 5 0.27 2.27 15.59
N TYR A 6 0.88 3.16 14.79
CA TYR A 6 0.36 3.56 13.50
C TYR A 6 0.78 2.64 12.35
N TYR A 7 1.84 1.86 12.52
CA TYR A 7 2.31 0.86 11.55
C TYR A 7 3.18 -0.21 12.22
N ARG A 8 3.28 -1.36 11.56
CA ARG A 8 4.22 -2.43 11.86
C ARG A 8 5.14 -2.65 10.67
N ILE A 9 6.44 -2.77 10.91
CA ILE A 9 7.43 -3.02 9.87
C ILE A 9 8.09 -4.38 10.09
N PHE A 10 8.33 -5.09 8.97
CA PHE A 10 9.12 -6.32 8.88
C PHE A 10 10.25 -6.06 7.88
N ASN A 11 11.47 -5.94 8.38
CA ASN A 11 12.63 -5.65 7.55
C ASN A 11 13.13 -6.92 6.84
N ASN A 12 13.23 -6.89 5.50
CA ASN A 12 13.77 -7.97 4.66
C ASN A 12 13.11 -9.33 4.93
N ILE A 13 11.84 -9.36 5.30
CA ILE A 13 11.12 -10.57 5.69
C ILE A 13 10.84 -11.47 4.48
N LEU A 14 10.59 -10.89 3.30
CA LEU A 14 10.35 -11.64 2.08
C LEU A 14 11.65 -11.95 1.35
N PRO A 15 11.80 -13.18 0.79
CA PRO A 15 12.95 -13.55 -0.01
C PRO A 15 13.17 -12.61 -1.20
N LYS A 16 14.43 -12.29 -1.49
CA LYS A 16 14.76 -11.44 -2.65
C LYS A 16 14.34 -12.09 -3.97
N THR A 17 14.40 -13.42 -4.04
CA THR A 17 13.92 -14.23 -5.18
C THR A 17 12.44 -14.04 -5.42
N PHE A 18 11.60 -14.13 -4.38
CA PHE A 18 10.17 -13.84 -4.48
C PHE A 18 9.93 -12.42 -5.04
N CYS A 19 10.65 -11.41 -4.53
CA CYS A 19 10.51 -10.05 -5.04
C CYS A 19 10.89 -9.93 -6.52
N ASP A 20 11.95 -10.64 -6.97
CA ASP A 20 12.38 -10.65 -8.37
C ASP A 20 11.36 -11.36 -9.26
N GLU A 21 10.82 -12.49 -8.82
CA GLU A 21 9.77 -13.23 -9.52
C GLU A 21 8.50 -12.41 -9.70
N VAL A 22 8.04 -11.71 -8.64
CA VAL A 22 6.90 -10.80 -8.72
C VAL A 22 7.14 -9.67 -9.72
N VAL A 23 8.33 -9.06 -9.70
CA VAL A 23 8.66 -7.97 -10.65
C VAL A 23 8.70 -8.51 -12.08
N ALA A 24 9.34 -9.66 -12.32
CA ALA A 24 9.40 -10.29 -13.64
C ALA A 24 8.00 -10.64 -14.16
N TYR A 25 7.18 -11.27 -13.31
CA TYR A 25 5.80 -11.63 -13.62
C TYR A 25 4.97 -10.39 -13.98
N ALA A 26 5.00 -9.36 -13.13
CA ALA A 26 4.23 -8.15 -13.35
C ALA A 26 4.64 -7.37 -14.60
N THR A 27 5.94 -7.28 -14.89
CA THR A 27 6.47 -6.52 -16.03
C THR A 27 6.38 -7.29 -17.35
N GLY A 28 6.14 -8.60 -17.31
CA GLY A 28 5.80 -9.42 -18.49
C GLY A 28 4.47 -9.06 -19.15
N PHE A 29 3.66 -8.22 -18.51
CA PHE A 29 2.36 -7.77 -19.00
C PHE A 29 2.28 -6.24 -19.09
N SER A 30 1.30 -5.73 -19.85
CA SER A 30 1.04 -4.29 -19.92
C SER A 30 0.57 -3.74 -18.57
N LEU A 31 1.19 -2.66 -18.14
CA LEU A 31 0.79 -1.92 -16.93
C LEU A 31 -0.21 -0.81 -17.28
N ASN A 32 -1.26 -0.68 -16.48
CA ASN A 32 -2.24 0.39 -16.60
C ASN A 32 -1.78 1.64 -15.84
N LYS A 33 -2.27 2.82 -16.26
CA LYS A 33 -2.07 4.04 -15.48
C LYS A 33 -2.79 3.91 -14.14
N GLY A 34 -2.09 4.19 -13.03
CA GLY A 34 -2.70 4.22 -11.71
C GLY A 34 -3.69 5.37 -11.60
N ILE A 35 -4.93 5.04 -11.21
CA ILE A 35 -6.01 6.00 -10.94
C ILE A 35 -6.48 5.87 -9.49
N THR A 36 -7.05 6.93 -8.94
CA THR A 36 -7.64 6.91 -7.60
C THR A 36 -9.15 6.63 -7.68
N PHE A 37 -9.76 6.27 -6.54
CA PHE A 37 -11.21 6.03 -6.46
C PHE A 37 -12.04 7.27 -6.89
N LEU A 38 -11.59 8.47 -6.58
CA LEU A 38 -12.26 9.72 -6.99
C LEU A 38 -12.22 9.92 -8.51
N GLU A 39 -11.16 9.46 -9.15
CA GLU A 39 -10.98 9.52 -10.59
C GLU A 39 -11.91 8.57 -11.34
N GLN A 40 -12.17 7.37 -10.77
CA GLN A 40 -13.14 6.43 -11.33
C GLN A 40 -14.56 7.00 -11.34
N LYS A 41 -14.91 7.84 -10.36
CA LYS A 41 -16.24 8.48 -10.26
C LYS A 41 -16.39 9.73 -11.13
N ASN A 42 -15.28 10.40 -11.49
CA ASN A 42 -15.31 11.64 -12.28
C ASN A 42 -14.14 11.72 -13.28
N PRO A 43 -14.25 11.06 -14.46
CA PRO A 43 -13.18 10.97 -15.45
C PRO A 43 -12.75 12.33 -16.06
N SER A 44 -13.60 13.36 -16.00
CA SER A 44 -13.32 14.70 -16.53
C SER A 44 -12.48 15.59 -15.62
N ALA A 45 -12.18 15.15 -14.41
CA ALA A 45 -11.40 15.94 -13.48
C ALA A 45 -9.91 15.98 -13.90
N LYS A 46 -9.49 17.09 -14.50
CA LYS A 46 -8.06 17.43 -14.75
C LYS A 46 -7.15 17.34 -13.49
N LYS A 47 -7.74 17.13 -12.33
CA LYS A 47 -7.09 16.98 -11.01
C LYS A 47 -6.34 15.65 -10.81
N ILE A 48 -6.50 14.72 -11.70
CA ILE A 48 -6.06 13.31 -11.64
C ILE A 48 -4.53 13.15 -11.50
N ASN A 49 -3.78 13.93 -12.29
CA ASN A 49 -2.31 13.86 -12.27
C ASN A 49 -1.66 14.57 -11.08
N THR A 50 -2.45 15.21 -10.21
CA THR A 50 -1.93 15.94 -9.04
C THR A 50 -1.83 15.09 -7.78
N ILE A 51 -2.59 13.98 -7.68
CA ILE A 51 -2.58 13.10 -6.51
C ILE A 51 -1.72 11.86 -6.75
N ARG A 52 -1.82 11.23 -7.95
CA ARG A 52 -1.11 9.99 -8.26
C ARG A 52 -0.55 9.99 -9.67
N ARG A 53 0.72 9.58 -9.79
CA ARG A 53 1.37 9.25 -11.06
C ARG A 53 2.13 7.94 -10.86
N SER A 54 1.61 6.84 -11.39
CA SER A 54 2.21 5.51 -11.30
C SER A 54 1.65 4.59 -12.37
N ASN A 55 2.28 3.45 -12.59
CA ASN A 55 1.75 2.38 -13.43
C ASN A 55 1.36 1.22 -12.52
N ILE A 56 0.20 0.58 -12.74
CA ILE A 56 -0.32 -0.47 -11.88
C ILE A 56 -0.78 -1.69 -12.65
N ARG A 57 -0.84 -2.82 -11.93
CA ARG A 57 -1.52 -4.04 -12.33
C ARG A 57 -2.09 -4.73 -11.10
N PHE A 58 -3.25 -5.34 -11.23
CA PHE A 58 -3.85 -6.17 -10.20
C PHE A 58 -3.65 -7.65 -10.48
N PHE A 59 -3.44 -8.42 -9.42
CA PHE A 59 -3.27 -9.87 -9.43
C PHE A 59 -4.16 -10.51 -8.38
N ASN A 60 -4.64 -11.69 -8.70
CA ASN A 60 -5.37 -12.52 -7.75
C ASN A 60 -4.73 -13.93 -7.67
N ASP A 61 -3.41 -13.97 -7.86
CA ASP A 61 -2.64 -15.21 -7.92
C ASP A 61 -2.35 -15.75 -6.52
N PRO A 62 -2.77 -17.00 -6.21
CA PRO A 62 -2.61 -17.57 -4.87
C PRO A 62 -1.17 -17.60 -4.37
N TRP A 63 -0.17 -17.82 -5.23
CA TRP A 63 1.22 -17.86 -4.82
C TRP A 63 1.74 -16.53 -4.26
N ILE A 64 1.20 -15.39 -4.73
CA ILE A 64 1.51 -14.06 -4.18
C ILE A 64 0.75 -13.85 -2.87
N ILE A 65 -0.57 -14.11 -2.88
CA ILE A 65 -1.46 -13.84 -1.74
C ILE A 65 -1.06 -14.69 -0.53
N ASN A 66 -0.75 -15.96 -0.72
CA ASN A 66 -0.39 -16.88 0.37
C ASN A 66 0.93 -16.50 1.05
N GLU A 67 1.87 -15.89 0.33
CA GLU A 67 3.11 -15.38 0.92
C GLU A 67 2.88 -14.13 1.79
N LEU A 68 1.90 -13.31 1.44
CA LEU A 68 1.64 -12.02 2.11
C LEU A 68 0.68 -12.14 3.31
N ARG A 69 -0.35 -12.99 3.21
CA ARG A 69 -1.42 -13.08 4.20
C ARG A 69 -0.95 -13.33 5.64
N PRO A 70 0.00 -14.26 5.91
CA PRO A 70 0.47 -14.50 7.27
C PRO A 70 1.07 -13.24 7.92
N LEU A 71 1.73 -12.39 7.15
CA LEU A 71 2.32 -11.15 7.68
C LEU A 71 1.25 -10.15 8.14
N VAL A 72 0.09 -10.09 7.44
CA VAL A 72 -1.04 -9.25 7.88
C VAL A 72 -1.56 -9.72 9.23
N GLU A 73 -1.74 -11.03 9.42
CA GLU A 73 -2.22 -11.61 10.67
C GLU A 73 -1.28 -11.31 11.82
N ILE A 74 0.02 -11.52 11.62
CA ILE A 74 1.06 -11.21 12.60
C ILE A 74 1.07 -9.71 12.92
N GLY A 75 1.08 -8.84 11.91
CA GLY A 75 1.11 -7.39 12.10
C GLY A 75 -0.12 -6.86 12.84
N ASN A 76 -1.31 -7.37 12.53
CA ASN A 76 -2.56 -7.02 13.20
C ASN A 76 -2.53 -7.38 14.69
N LYS A 77 -2.05 -8.58 15.00
CA LYS A 77 -1.94 -9.07 16.38
C LYS A 77 -0.85 -8.36 17.17
N GLU A 78 0.37 -8.27 16.64
CA GLU A 78 1.52 -7.69 17.34
C GLU A 78 1.41 -6.17 17.55
N SER A 79 0.56 -5.50 16.77
CA SER A 79 0.27 -4.08 16.95
C SER A 79 -0.97 -3.80 17.79
N ASN A 80 -1.57 -4.81 18.40
CA ASN A 80 -2.81 -4.74 19.19
C ASN A 80 -4.01 -4.13 18.47
N TRP A 81 -3.99 -4.07 17.13
CA TRP A 81 -5.15 -3.55 16.39
C TRP A 81 -6.34 -4.50 16.48
N ASN A 82 -6.09 -5.80 16.35
CA ASN A 82 -7.09 -6.88 16.44
C ASN A 82 -8.33 -6.63 15.56
N PHE A 83 -8.11 -6.02 14.39
CA PHE A 83 -9.20 -5.74 13.46
C PHE A 83 -9.72 -7.02 12.83
N GLU A 84 -11.04 -7.17 12.85
CA GLU A 84 -11.72 -8.24 12.12
C GLU A 84 -11.75 -7.91 10.63
N TYR A 85 -11.35 -8.89 9.81
CA TYR A 85 -11.46 -8.85 8.36
C TYR A 85 -11.80 -10.24 7.82
N SER A 86 -12.43 -10.30 6.65
CA SER A 86 -12.91 -11.55 6.06
C SER A 86 -12.38 -11.79 4.66
N ASN A 87 -12.03 -10.74 3.92
CA ASN A 87 -11.66 -10.79 2.51
C ASN A 87 -10.43 -9.94 2.23
N ASN A 88 -9.79 -10.21 1.09
CA ASN A 88 -8.76 -9.35 0.52
C ASN A 88 -9.24 -8.82 -0.84
N GLU A 89 -8.75 -7.65 -1.22
CA GLU A 89 -8.77 -7.23 -2.62
C GLU A 89 -7.68 -7.96 -3.42
N ASP A 90 -7.75 -7.87 -4.76
CA ASP A 90 -6.64 -8.25 -5.62
C ASP A 90 -5.40 -7.45 -5.24
N VAL A 91 -4.23 -8.10 -5.27
CA VAL A 91 -2.96 -7.47 -4.93
C VAL A 91 -2.55 -6.52 -6.04
N GLN A 92 -2.22 -5.28 -5.69
CA GLN A 92 -1.79 -4.26 -6.64
C GLN A 92 -0.26 -4.23 -6.75
N PHE A 93 0.29 -4.56 -7.91
CA PHE A 93 1.65 -4.19 -8.28
C PHE A 93 1.68 -2.74 -8.73
N THR A 94 2.71 -1.99 -8.28
CA THR A 94 2.90 -0.60 -8.68
C THR A 94 4.34 -0.36 -9.12
N GLU A 95 4.50 0.24 -10.30
CA GLU A 95 5.77 0.77 -10.81
C GLU A 95 5.76 2.30 -10.70
N TYR A 96 6.79 2.86 -10.08
CA TYR A 96 7.10 4.29 -10.06
C TYR A 96 8.38 4.55 -10.85
N LYS A 97 8.26 5.28 -11.96
CA LYS A 97 9.37 5.82 -12.77
C LYS A 97 9.75 7.21 -12.28
N LYS A 98 10.82 7.80 -12.86
CA LYS A 98 11.22 9.18 -12.56
C LYS A 98 10.02 10.16 -12.62
N ASN A 99 9.90 11.01 -11.60
CA ASN A 99 8.83 11.99 -11.40
C ASN A 99 7.45 11.37 -11.15
N GLN A 100 7.38 10.05 -10.86
CA GLN A 100 6.13 9.39 -10.43
C GLN A 100 6.09 9.31 -8.90
N TYR A 101 4.86 9.40 -8.36
CA TYR A 101 4.59 9.53 -6.94
C TYR A 101 3.14 9.14 -6.62
N TYR A 102 2.81 9.09 -5.34
CA TYR A 102 1.45 9.05 -4.84
C TYR A 102 1.36 9.97 -3.62
N GLY A 103 0.61 11.08 -3.75
CA GLY A 103 0.45 12.09 -2.71
C GLY A 103 -0.22 11.54 -1.44
N PHE A 104 -0.28 12.34 -0.38
CA PHE A 104 -0.90 11.94 0.87
C PHE A 104 -2.35 11.52 0.69
N HIS A 105 -2.68 10.31 1.18
CA HIS A 105 -4.01 9.71 1.12
C HIS A 105 -4.17 8.67 2.22
N GLY A 106 -5.41 8.35 2.57
CA GLY A 106 -5.78 7.14 3.29
C GLY A 106 -6.36 6.12 2.30
N ASP A 107 -6.19 4.86 2.58
CA ASP A 107 -6.71 3.77 1.74
C ASP A 107 -8.18 3.43 2.05
N SER A 108 -8.63 3.65 3.28
CA SER A 108 -10.00 3.36 3.71
C SER A 108 -10.96 4.51 3.38
N SER A 109 -12.20 4.13 3.07
CA SER A 109 -13.33 5.05 2.94
C SER A 109 -14.38 4.69 4.01
N PRO A 110 -15.08 5.67 4.61
CA PRO A 110 -16.20 5.38 5.49
C PRO A 110 -17.40 4.79 4.73
N ILE A 111 -17.42 4.92 3.39
CA ILE A 111 -18.48 4.37 2.54
C ILE A 111 -18.07 2.95 2.14
N PRO A 112 -18.84 1.91 2.53
CA PRO A 112 -18.56 0.55 2.15
C PRO A 112 -18.61 0.33 0.64
N PHE A 113 -17.94 -0.72 0.18
CA PHE A 113 -18.08 -1.19 -1.20
C PHE A 113 -19.54 -1.55 -1.49
N ASN A 114 -20.02 -1.21 -2.67
CA ASN A 114 -21.40 -1.43 -3.08
C ASN A 114 -21.54 -2.43 -4.24
N LYS A 115 -20.46 -3.12 -4.62
CA LYS A 115 -20.44 -4.08 -5.73
C LYS A 115 -19.46 -5.22 -5.46
N GLY A 116 -19.76 -6.39 -6.07
CA GLY A 116 -18.91 -7.57 -6.03
C GLY A 116 -18.87 -8.27 -4.67
N ASN A 117 -17.86 -9.10 -4.47
CA ASN A 117 -17.64 -9.92 -3.27
C ASN A 117 -17.23 -9.12 -2.03
N LEU A 118 -16.98 -7.83 -2.17
CA LEU A 118 -16.63 -6.91 -1.08
C LEU A 118 -17.79 -6.04 -0.64
N THR A 119 -18.99 -6.24 -1.18
CA THR A 119 -20.20 -5.44 -0.83
C THR A 119 -20.41 -5.40 0.69
N GLY A 120 -20.61 -4.20 1.24
CA GLY A 120 -20.80 -3.96 2.67
C GLY A 120 -19.52 -3.90 3.49
N LEU A 121 -18.34 -4.15 2.90
CA LEU A 121 -17.05 -4.13 3.57
C LEU A 121 -16.31 -2.80 3.31
N ILE A 122 -15.35 -2.49 4.19
CA ILE A 122 -14.37 -1.42 4.03
C ILE A 122 -12.96 -1.99 4.16
N ARG A 123 -11.94 -1.29 3.66
CA ARG A 123 -10.53 -1.63 3.93
C ARG A 123 -10.21 -1.43 5.40
N LYS A 124 -9.66 -2.43 6.03
CA LYS A 124 -9.27 -2.44 7.46
C LYS A 124 -7.76 -2.27 7.63
N LEU A 125 -6.98 -3.09 6.95
CA LEU A 125 -5.53 -3.06 6.97
C LEU A 125 -4.98 -2.96 5.55
N SER A 126 -3.94 -2.16 5.42
CA SER A 126 -3.12 -2.01 4.23
C SER A 126 -1.75 -2.60 4.48
N MET A 127 -1.22 -3.29 3.49
CA MET A 127 0.16 -3.77 3.43
C MET A 127 0.85 -3.14 2.24
N SER A 128 2.08 -2.67 2.40
CA SER A 128 2.96 -2.31 1.30
C SER A 128 4.27 -3.07 1.38
N VAL A 129 4.70 -3.64 0.27
CA VAL A 129 5.97 -4.38 0.12
C VAL A 129 6.90 -3.60 -0.79
N ASN A 130 8.16 -3.39 -0.38
CA ASN A 130 9.17 -2.83 -1.25
C ASN A 130 9.87 -3.95 -2.04
N LEU A 131 9.69 -3.97 -3.36
CA LEU A 131 10.24 -5.00 -4.26
C LEU A 131 11.60 -4.62 -4.86
N THR A 132 12.07 -3.38 -4.67
CA THR A 132 13.27 -2.87 -5.33
C THR A 132 14.34 -2.53 -4.31
N ASP A 133 15.57 -2.96 -4.55
CA ASP A 133 16.71 -2.59 -3.73
C ASP A 133 16.97 -1.08 -3.80
N SER A 134 17.27 -0.46 -2.63
CA SER A 134 17.50 0.99 -2.49
C SER A 134 18.67 1.51 -3.32
N SER A 135 19.60 0.65 -3.75
CA SER A 135 20.69 1.00 -4.65
C SER A 135 20.23 1.27 -6.09
N LYS A 136 19.04 0.78 -6.48
CA LYS A 136 18.51 0.85 -7.84
C LYS A 136 17.65 2.09 -8.12
N TYR A 137 17.28 2.86 -7.08
CA TYR A 137 16.48 4.07 -7.23
C TYR A 137 16.85 5.15 -6.19
N LYS A 138 16.39 6.38 -6.40
CA LYS A 138 16.50 7.51 -5.46
C LYS A 138 15.14 8.21 -5.38
N GLY A 139 14.85 8.79 -4.21
CA GLY A 139 13.50 9.28 -3.90
C GLY A 139 12.55 8.11 -3.69
N GLY A 140 11.24 8.34 -3.79
CA GLY A 140 10.23 7.30 -3.65
C GLY A 140 10.10 6.80 -2.21
N GLU A 141 10.47 7.61 -1.22
CA GLU A 141 10.28 7.29 0.19
C GLU A 141 8.79 7.07 0.48
N PHE A 142 8.51 6.02 1.23
CA PHE A 142 7.19 5.80 1.81
C PHE A 142 7.14 6.53 3.15
N VAL A 143 6.15 7.40 3.33
CA VAL A 143 6.06 8.29 4.49
C VAL A 143 4.67 8.21 5.08
N PHE A 144 4.57 8.02 6.38
CA PHE A 144 3.34 8.19 7.14
C PHE A 144 3.20 9.64 7.63
N LYS A 145 1.95 10.09 7.74
CA LYS A 145 1.59 11.31 8.43
C LYS A 145 0.76 10.93 9.65
N VAL A 146 1.39 10.98 10.82
CA VAL A 146 0.76 10.55 12.09
C VAL A 146 0.41 11.75 12.95
N PRO A 147 -0.72 11.73 13.68
CA PRO A 147 -1.08 12.79 14.62
C PRO A 147 -0.05 12.88 15.76
N THR A 148 0.19 14.10 16.22
CA THR A 148 0.96 14.40 17.43
C THR A 148 0.00 14.84 18.56
N GLY A 149 0.41 14.66 19.82
CA GLY A 149 -0.43 14.95 20.99
C GLY A 149 -0.84 16.42 21.14
N ASP A 150 -0.18 17.34 20.41
CA ASP A 150 -0.48 18.77 20.39
C ASP A 150 -1.49 19.19 19.29
N GLY A 151 -2.09 18.21 18.61
CA GLY A 151 -3.02 18.41 17.49
C GLY A 151 -2.34 18.63 16.12
N GLY A 152 -1.02 18.53 16.06
CA GLY A 152 -0.24 18.57 14.83
C GLY A 152 -0.11 17.20 14.15
N TYR A 153 0.85 17.14 13.22
CA TYR A 153 1.21 15.90 12.52
C TYR A 153 2.72 15.81 12.35
N GLU A 154 3.23 14.59 12.43
CA GLU A 154 4.62 14.25 12.12
C GLU A 154 4.69 13.38 10.87
N GLU A 155 5.71 13.60 10.03
CA GLU A 155 6.04 12.73 8.89
C GLU A 155 7.08 11.70 9.33
N ILE A 156 6.73 10.41 9.27
CA ILE A 156 7.59 9.30 9.66
C ILE A 156 7.94 8.45 8.45
N ILE A 157 9.24 8.24 8.22
CA ILE A 157 9.75 7.27 7.25
C ILE A 157 10.07 5.98 8.01
N PRO A 158 9.37 4.84 7.74
CA PRO A 158 9.67 3.58 8.42
C PRO A 158 11.11 3.14 8.15
N GLU A 159 11.88 3.01 9.22
CA GLU A 159 13.29 2.65 9.11
C GLU A 159 13.47 1.25 8.48
N GLY A 160 14.30 1.17 7.45
CA GLY A 160 14.57 -0.09 6.74
C GLY A 160 13.52 -0.48 5.70
N PHE A 161 12.40 0.24 5.55
CA PHE A 161 11.40 -0.08 4.53
C PHE A 161 11.91 0.06 3.08
N ASN A 162 12.94 0.85 2.85
CA ASN A 162 13.59 0.98 1.55
C ASN A 162 14.40 -0.26 1.11
N LYS A 163 14.62 -1.23 2.00
CA LYS A 163 15.31 -2.48 1.67
C LYS A 163 14.33 -3.43 0.94
N LYS A 164 14.84 -4.14 -0.08
CA LYS A 164 14.08 -5.11 -0.85
C LYS A 164 13.56 -6.24 0.04
N GLY A 165 12.27 -6.58 -0.09
CA GLY A 165 11.60 -7.59 0.72
C GLY A 165 11.10 -7.08 2.08
N SER A 166 11.28 -5.79 2.38
CA SER A 166 10.65 -5.18 3.56
C SER A 166 9.16 -4.96 3.34
N VAL A 167 8.40 -5.15 4.42
CA VAL A 167 6.94 -5.05 4.45
C VAL A 167 6.53 -4.07 5.53
N VAL A 168 5.60 -3.18 5.23
CA VAL A 168 4.92 -2.35 6.22
C VAL A 168 3.43 -2.64 6.19
N ILE A 169 2.82 -2.79 7.38
CA ILE A 169 1.39 -3.01 7.57
C ILE A 169 0.86 -1.88 8.45
N PHE A 170 -0.35 -1.40 8.16
CA PHE A 170 -0.94 -0.27 8.86
C PHE A 170 -2.47 -0.27 8.73
N PRO A 171 -3.21 0.33 9.68
CA PRO A 171 -4.63 0.59 9.52
C PRO A 171 -4.90 1.41 8.26
N SER A 172 -5.85 0.99 7.43
CA SER A 172 -6.06 1.58 6.10
C SER A 172 -6.47 3.06 6.11
N PHE A 173 -6.86 3.59 7.27
CA PHE A 173 -7.16 5.03 7.43
C PHE A 173 -5.93 5.88 7.74
N VAL A 174 -4.77 5.29 8.06
CA VAL A 174 -3.53 6.04 8.32
C VAL A 174 -3.05 6.72 7.05
N ILE A 175 -2.85 8.02 7.16
CA ILE A 175 -2.44 8.86 6.02
C ILE A 175 -0.99 8.57 5.66
N HIS A 176 -0.75 8.32 4.38
CA HIS A 176 0.58 8.00 3.87
C HIS A 176 0.80 8.51 2.44
N THR A 177 2.05 8.50 2.00
CA THR A 177 2.47 8.97 0.68
C THR A 177 3.66 8.15 0.16
N VAL A 178 3.83 8.14 -1.16
CA VAL A 178 5.09 7.79 -1.83
C VAL A 178 5.65 9.04 -2.47
N LYS A 179 6.77 9.54 -1.96
CA LYS A 179 7.46 10.73 -2.49
C LYS A 179 7.89 10.50 -3.94
N PRO A 180 8.16 11.54 -4.74
CA PRO A 180 8.60 11.38 -6.12
C PRO A 180 9.90 10.56 -6.24
N VAL A 181 9.91 9.58 -7.14
CA VAL A 181 11.14 8.91 -7.56
C VAL A 181 11.96 9.87 -8.40
N THR A 182 13.21 10.12 -8.02
CA THR A 182 14.09 11.07 -8.70
C THR A 182 15.05 10.40 -9.69
N LYS A 183 15.39 9.11 -9.46
CA LYS A 183 16.25 8.30 -10.33
C LYS A 183 15.84 6.83 -10.26
N GLY A 184 15.96 6.10 -11.37
CA GLY A 184 15.66 4.68 -11.45
C GLY A 184 14.17 4.36 -11.47
N LYS A 185 13.82 3.16 -10.99
CA LYS A 185 12.44 2.68 -10.88
C LYS A 185 12.25 2.03 -9.51
N ARG A 186 11.12 2.30 -8.86
CA ARG A 186 10.70 1.63 -7.64
C ARG A 186 9.48 0.77 -7.93
N HIS A 187 9.49 -0.48 -7.46
CA HIS A 187 8.36 -1.39 -7.54
C HIS A 187 7.86 -1.72 -6.14
N SER A 188 6.55 -1.86 -6.00
CA SER A 188 5.93 -2.29 -4.75
C SER A 188 4.71 -3.18 -5.02
N LEU A 189 4.38 -4.03 -4.04
CA LEU A 189 3.06 -4.64 -3.94
C LEU A 189 2.25 -3.93 -2.86
N VAL A 190 0.94 -3.87 -3.07
CA VAL A 190 -0.01 -3.42 -2.06
C VAL A 190 -1.12 -4.46 -1.94
N MET A 191 -1.46 -4.84 -0.71
CA MET A 191 -2.59 -5.70 -0.41
C MET A 191 -3.49 -5.02 0.62
N TRP A 192 -4.81 -5.11 0.42
CA TRP A 192 -5.81 -4.59 1.34
C TRP A 192 -6.67 -5.72 1.87
N THR A 193 -6.81 -5.79 3.19
CA THR A 193 -7.80 -6.65 3.83
C THR A 193 -9.06 -5.87 4.14
N CYS A 194 -10.21 -6.49 3.93
CA CYS A 194 -11.51 -5.87 4.06
C CYS A 194 -12.36 -6.59 5.11
N GLY A 195 -13.12 -5.82 5.87
CA GLY A 195 -14.05 -6.31 6.89
C GLY A 195 -15.22 -5.36 7.06
N LYS A 196 -16.14 -5.70 7.96
CA LYS A 196 -17.28 -4.83 8.31
C LYS A 196 -16.79 -3.45 8.77
N PRO A 197 -17.55 -2.37 8.55
CA PRO A 197 -17.22 -1.05 9.12
C PRO A 197 -16.91 -1.13 10.61
N PHE A 198 -16.13 -0.18 11.11
CA PHE A 198 -15.93 -0.06 12.55
C PHE A 198 -17.25 0.34 13.23
N GLN A 199 -17.51 -0.27 14.38
CA GLN A 199 -18.65 0.04 15.23
C GLN A 199 -18.25 1.03 16.31
#